data_5e89f316b08b1236b0307be7947a455d
#
_entry.id   5e89f316b08b1236b0307be7947a455d
#
_cell.length_a   1.000
_cell.length_b   1.000
_cell.length_c   1.000
_cell.angle_alpha   90.00
_cell.angle_beta   90.00
_cell.angle_gamma   90.00
#
_symmetry.space_group_name_H-M   'P 1'
#
loop_
_entity.id
_entity.type
_entity.pdbx_description
1 polymer ?
#
loop_
_entity_poly.entity_id
_entity_poly.type
_entity_poly.pdbx_seq_one_letter_code
_entity_poly.pdbx_strand_id
1 'polypeptide(L)'
;MINPKQIYWFPMRVTYGRELLIKEHLDKDNIECFLPMRYEIVEQGEERKRQLVPAVSNLIFIRSNVETLNDMKNFNANYEPLRYIMRNSCYDSC
;
A
#
# COMPACT_ATOMS: atom_id res chain seq x y z
N MET A 1 3.58 22.91 -5.06
CA MET A 1 2.88 22.03 -6.02
C MET A 1 3.71 20.80 -6.31
N ILE A 2 3.10 19.65 -6.35
CA ILE A 2 3.79 18.39 -6.61
C ILE A 2 4.00 18.23 -8.12
N ASN A 3 5.23 17.92 -8.50
CA ASN A 3 5.53 17.56 -9.88
C ASN A 3 4.97 16.15 -10.14
N PRO A 4 4.04 15.98 -11.08
CA PRO A 4 3.40 14.68 -11.31
C PRO A 4 4.34 13.59 -11.79
N LYS A 5 5.53 13.94 -12.28
CA LYS A 5 6.50 12.97 -12.73
C LYS A 5 7.61 12.71 -11.72
N GLN A 6 7.64 13.44 -10.62
CA GLN A 6 8.67 13.26 -9.61
C GLN A 6 8.32 12.08 -8.72
N ILE A 7 9.34 11.29 -8.35
CA ILE A 7 9.18 10.11 -7.53
C ILE A 7 9.13 10.49 -6.06
N TYR A 8 8.12 9.97 -5.37
CA TYR A 8 7.94 10.15 -3.93
C TYR A 8 7.53 8.82 -3.31
N TRP A 9 7.65 8.72 -1.99
CA TRP A 9 7.03 7.66 -1.22
C TRP A 9 5.64 8.13 -0.82
N PHE A 10 4.64 7.38 -1.27
CA PHE A 10 3.24 7.70 -0.97
C PHE A 10 2.68 6.72 0.03
N PRO A 11 2.25 7.20 1.21
CA PRO A 11 1.46 6.34 2.10
C PRO A 11 0.07 6.18 1.51
N MET A 12 -0.38 4.95 1.38
CA MET A 12 -1.67 4.66 0.79
C MET A 12 -2.46 3.72 1.68
N ARG A 13 -3.76 3.92 1.72
CA ARG A 13 -4.65 3.04 2.44
C ARG A 13 -5.08 1.90 1.53
N VAL A 14 -5.11 0.70 2.10
CA VAL A 14 -5.61 -0.48 1.40
C VAL A 14 -6.89 -0.92 2.09
N THR A 15 -7.99 -0.95 1.35
CA THR A 15 -9.27 -1.36 1.91
C THR A 15 -9.37 -2.89 1.94
N TYR A 16 -10.26 -3.40 2.78
CA TYR A 16 -10.61 -4.82 2.86
C TYR A 16 -9.47 -5.74 3.28
N GLY A 17 -8.45 -5.24 3.97
CA GLY A 17 -7.35 -6.07 4.45
C GLY A 17 -6.53 -6.73 3.36
N ARG A 18 -6.40 -6.11 2.21
CA ARG A 18 -5.73 -6.69 1.05
C ARG A 18 -4.30 -6.22 0.85
N GLU A 19 -3.61 -5.87 1.94
CA GLU A 19 -2.25 -5.34 1.87
C GLU A 19 -1.28 -6.27 1.16
N LEU A 20 -1.32 -7.55 1.51
CA LEU A 20 -0.40 -8.52 0.91
C LEU A 20 -0.70 -8.76 -0.56
N LEU A 21 -1.97 -8.74 -0.94
CA LEU A 21 -2.37 -8.87 -2.33
C LEU A 21 -1.89 -7.70 -3.17
N ILE A 22 -2.03 -6.50 -2.65
CA ILE A 22 -1.55 -5.29 -3.33
C ILE A 22 -0.02 -5.34 -3.47
N LYS A 23 0.68 -5.75 -2.41
CA LYS A 23 2.13 -5.88 -2.48
C LYS A 23 2.54 -6.86 -3.57
N GLU A 24 1.83 -7.97 -3.69
CA GLU A 24 2.12 -8.95 -4.73
C GLU A 24 1.96 -8.35 -6.12
N HIS A 25 0.88 -7.61 -6.35
CA HIS A 25 0.66 -6.93 -7.64
C HIS A 25 1.75 -5.90 -7.94
N LEU A 26 2.14 -5.12 -6.94
CA LEU A 26 3.20 -4.12 -7.10
C LEU A 26 4.54 -4.78 -7.44
N ASP A 27 4.85 -5.88 -6.78
CA ASP A 27 6.09 -6.61 -7.05
C ASP A 27 6.10 -7.15 -8.49
N LYS A 28 4.97 -7.64 -8.97
CA LYS A 28 4.86 -8.12 -10.36
C LYS A 28 5.02 -7.01 -11.38
N ASP A 29 4.56 -5.82 -11.05
CA ASP A 29 4.65 -4.67 -11.94
C ASP A 29 5.96 -3.91 -11.76
N ASN A 30 6.88 -4.42 -10.94
CA ASN A 30 8.17 -3.80 -10.65
C ASN A 30 8.05 -2.40 -10.06
N ILE A 31 7.04 -2.20 -9.22
CA ILE A 31 6.83 -0.94 -8.52
C ILE A 31 7.34 -1.11 -7.09
N GLU A 32 8.27 -0.26 -6.68
CA GLU A 32 8.86 -0.34 -5.36
C GLU A 32 7.83 0.03 -4.30
N CYS A 33 7.72 -0.80 -3.27
CA CYS A 33 6.80 -0.57 -2.19
C CYS A 33 7.38 -1.05 -0.87
N PHE A 34 6.81 -0.58 0.22
CA PHE A 34 7.19 -1.00 1.55
C PHE A 34 5.92 -1.26 2.36
N LEU A 35 5.80 -2.46 2.85
CA LEU A 35 4.70 -2.86 3.73
C LEU A 35 5.28 -3.18 5.09
N PRO A 36 5.08 -2.31 6.10
CA PRO A 36 5.60 -2.58 7.45
C PRO A 36 4.99 -3.87 8.00
N MET A 37 5.83 -4.77 8.47
CA MET A 37 5.40 -6.06 8.98
C MET A 37 5.88 -6.23 10.42
N ARG A 38 5.14 -7.05 11.17
CA ARG A 38 5.54 -7.44 12.52
C ARG A 38 5.19 -8.90 12.73
N TYR A 39 5.79 -9.51 13.74
CA TYR A 39 5.42 -10.85 14.12
C TYR A 39 4.29 -10.81 15.14
N GLU A 40 3.34 -11.71 14.97
CA GLU A 40 2.25 -11.91 15.89
C GLU A 40 2.24 -13.36 16.33
N ILE A 41 1.94 -13.60 17.60
CA ILE A 41 1.82 -14.95 18.11
C ILE A 41 0.38 -15.40 17.95
N VAL A 42 0.19 -16.47 17.20
CA VAL A 42 -1.12 -17.05 16.95
C VAL A 42 -1.20 -18.40 17.67
N GLU A 43 -2.23 -18.58 18.45
CA GLU A 43 -2.49 -19.85 19.11
C GLU A 43 -3.40 -20.71 18.23
N GLN A 44 -2.90 -21.89 17.86
CA GLN A 44 -3.67 -22.88 17.13
C GLN A 44 -3.66 -24.17 17.92
N GLY A 45 -4.76 -24.45 18.63
CA GLY A 45 -4.82 -25.58 19.52
C GLY A 45 -3.83 -25.42 20.67
N GLU A 46 -2.91 -26.36 20.81
CA GLU A 46 -1.89 -26.31 21.84
C GLU A 46 -0.58 -25.68 21.35
N GLU A 47 -0.51 -25.31 20.08
CA GLU A 47 0.69 -24.76 19.51
C GLU A 47 0.63 -23.25 19.39
N ARG A 48 1.79 -22.61 19.62
CA ARG A 48 1.96 -21.18 19.40
C ARG A 48 2.89 -21.02 18.20
N LYS A 49 2.40 -20.26 17.21
CA LYS A 49 3.19 -20.00 16.01
C LYS A 49 3.39 -18.50 15.84
N ARG A 50 4.57 -18.13 15.36
CA ARG A 50 4.84 -16.74 14.96
C ARG A 50 4.36 -16.57 13.54
N GLN A 51 3.58 -15.54 13.32
CA GLN A 51 3.06 -15.21 12.00
C GLN A 51 3.44 -13.79 11.65
N LEU A 52 3.88 -13.60 10.41
CA LEU A 52 4.22 -12.27 9.91
C LEU A 52 2.94 -11.60 9.40
N VAL A 53 2.61 -10.46 9.98
CA VAL A 53 1.38 -9.73 9.64
C VAL A 53 1.71 -8.26 9.42
N PRO A 54 0.85 -7.50 8.70
CA PRO A 54 1.07 -6.07 8.58
C PRO A 54 1.12 -5.38 9.94
N ALA A 55 2.15 -4.59 10.16
CA ALA A 55 2.35 -3.90 11.45
C ALA A 55 1.30 -2.80 11.66
N VAL A 56 0.89 -2.14 10.58
CA VAL A 56 -0.16 -1.15 10.59
C VAL A 56 -1.22 -1.60 9.61
N SER A 57 -2.43 -1.78 10.12
CA SER A 57 -3.53 -2.27 9.28
C SER A 57 -3.86 -1.28 8.18
N ASN A 58 -4.08 -1.80 6.98
CA ASN A 58 -4.57 -1.03 5.84
C ASN A 58 -3.61 0.05 5.35
N LEU A 59 -2.30 -0.14 5.54
CA LEU A 59 -1.31 0.84 5.12
C LEU A 59 -0.20 0.19 4.31
N ILE A 60 0.14 0.82 3.19
CA ILE A 60 1.29 0.44 2.37
C ILE A 60 1.95 1.71 1.84
N PHE A 61 3.27 1.69 1.72
CA PHE A 61 4.03 2.80 1.14
C PHE A 61 4.45 2.41 -0.27
N ILE A 62 4.18 3.28 -1.23
CA ILE A 62 4.51 3.03 -2.64
C ILE A 62 5.43 4.14 -3.12
N ARG A 63 6.56 3.74 -3.71
CA ARG A 63 7.49 4.69 -4.31
C ARG A 63 7.17 4.82 -5.79
N SER A 64 6.58 5.94 -6.17
CA SER A 64 6.18 6.18 -7.53
C SER A 64 5.90 7.67 -7.73
N ASN A 65 5.25 8.02 -8.82
CA ASN A 65 4.82 9.39 -9.06
C ASN A 65 3.30 9.47 -9.15
N VAL A 66 2.78 10.69 -9.07
CA VAL A 66 1.33 10.91 -9.06
C VAL A 66 0.69 10.41 -10.35
N GLU A 67 1.34 10.65 -11.47
CA GLU A 67 0.82 10.25 -12.77
C GLU A 67 0.66 8.73 -12.85
N THR A 68 1.70 7.98 -12.47
CA THR A 68 1.65 6.52 -12.49
C THR A 68 0.60 5.98 -11.53
N LEU A 69 0.52 6.55 -10.31
CA LEU A 69 -0.47 6.10 -9.33
C LEU A 69 -1.90 6.34 -9.82
N ASN A 70 -2.15 7.47 -10.45
CA ASN A 70 -3.48 7.74 -10.99
C ASN A 70 -3.84 6.76 -12.11
N ASP A 71 -2.88 6.45 -12.98
CA ASP A 71 -3.11 5.48 -14.04
C ASP A 71 -3.40 4.09 -13.47
N MET A 72 -2.65 3.67 -12.46
CA MET A 72 -2.90 2.39 -11.80
C MET A 72 -4.31 2.32 -11.22
N LYS A 73 -4.73 3.36 -10.52
CA LYS A 73 -6.04 3.36 -9.90
C LYS A 73 -7.17 3.43 -10.92
N ASN A 74 -6.97 4.12 -12.02
CA ASN A 74 -8.03 4.34 -13.01
C ASN A 74 -8.15 3.20 -14.02
N PHE A 75 -7.05 2.52 -14.33
CA PHE A 75 -7.02 1.58 -15.43
C PHE A 75 -6.67 0.15 -15.05
N ASN A 76 -6.38 -0.10 -13.77
CA ASN A 76 -6.01 -1.44 -13.33
C ASN A 76 -6.86 -1.86 -12.12
N ALA A 77 -7.76 -2.80 -12.35
CA ALA A 77 -8.67 -3.27 -11.32
C ALA A 77 -7.95 -3.93 -10.13
N ASN A 78 -6.72 -4.41 -10.34
CA ASN A 78 -5.93 -5.00 -9.26
C ASN A 78 -5.62 -3.99 -8.15
N TYR A 79 -5.62 -2.71 -8.46
CA TYR A 79 -5.32 -1.65 -7.50
C TYR A 79 -6.56 -0.92 -7.00
N GLU A 80 -7.73 -1.48 -7.25
CA GLU A 80 -8.97 -0.92 -6.77
C GLU A 80 -8.99 -0.69 -5.26
N PRO A 81 -8.41 -1.57 -4.42
CA PRO A 81 -8.40 -1.34 -2.98
C PRO A 81 -7.52 -0.20 -2.50
N LEU A 82 -6.65 0.36 -3.35
CA LEU A 82 -5.78 1.47 -2.96
C LEU A 82 -6.56 2.77 -2.86
N ARG A 83 -6.27 3.53 -1.80
CA ARG A 83 -6.87 4.86 -1.55
C ARG A 83 -5.80 5.81 -1.07
N TYR A 84 -5.90 7.07 -1.51
CA TYR A 84 -5.04 8.11 -0.98
C TYR A 84 -5.44 8.42 0.46
N ILE A 85 -4.44 8.51 1.34
CA ILE A 85 -4.69 8.82 2.74
C ILE A 85 -4.89 10.30 2.96
N MET A 86 -4.04 11.10 2.33
CA MET A 86 -3.93 12.51 2.65
C MET A 86 -4.87 13.32 1.80
N ARG A 87 -5.97 13.72 2.39
CA ARG A 87 -6.97 14.50 1.69
C ARG A 87 -6.75 15.99 1.80
N ASN A 88 -6.16 16.42 2.89
CA ASN A 88 -5.90 17.83 3.13
C ASN A 88 -4.43 18.17 3.00
N SER A 89 -3.69 17.32 2.34
CA SER A 89 -2.28 17.55 2.08
C SER A 89 -2.13 18.37 0.81
N CYS A 90 -0.92 18.78 0.53
CA CYS A 90 -0.69 19.60 -0.62
C CYS A 90 -1.01 18.91 -1.95
N TYR A 91 -0.83 17.62 -2.09
CA TYR A 91 -1.15 17.00 -3.37
C TYR A 91 -2.64 16.71 -3.55
N ASP A 92 -3.42 16.87 -2.49
CA ASP A 92 -4.85 16.63 -2.53
C ASP A 92 -5.64 17.92 -2.61
N SER A 93 -5.21 18.90 -1.89
CA SER A 93 -5.90 20.19 -1.80
C SER A 93 -5.19 21.30 -2.58
N CYS A 94 -4.08 21.00 -3.15
CA CYS A 94 -3.36 22.00 -3.93
C CYS A 94 -3.72 21.94 -5.40
#